data_b6592b2e1f20a2352d66256ba8d75502
#
_entry.id   b6592b2e1f20a2352d66256ba8d75502
#
_cell.length_a   1.000
_cell.length_b   1.000
_cell.length_c   1.000
_cell.angle_alpha   90.00
_cell.angle_beta   90.00
_cell.angle_gamma   90.00
#
_symmetry.space_group_name_H-M   'P 1'
#
loop_
_entity.id
_entity.type
_entity.pdbx_description
1 polymer ?
#
loop_
_entity_poly.entity_id
_entity_poly.type
_entity_poly.pdbx_seq_one_letter_code
_entity_poly.pdbx_strand_id
1 'polypeptide(L)'
;MIDVNALKFDQNGLIPAICQDRQTGEVLVLAYMNRESLEITLEKKLACFYSRSRQSLWLKGETSGNYLHVDSVTADCDMDALILKVDPDGPACHTGATSCFFNTIAKPEKGDDEFTMDGLYELLLSRKELMPEGSYTTYLFQKGLDKILKKVGEETTEVIVGAKNSREETVYEIADLAYHVMVLMVEMGITPGDIREELKGRHVIDKKVKQEKMK
;
A
#
# COMPACT_ATOMS: atom_id res chain seq x y z
N MET A 1 -14.91 -21.07 -0.74
CA MET A 1 -15.26 -20.02 0.23
C MET A 1 -15.64 -20.72 1.54
N ILE A 2 -15.19 -20.22 2.69
CA ILE A 2 -15.52 -20.79 3.99
C ILE A 2 -16.94 -20.37 4.35
N ASP A 3 -17.70 -21.30 5.01
CA ASP A 3 -19.04 -21.02 5.49
C ASP A 3 -18.96 -20.03 6.68
N VAL A 4 -19.73 -18.95 6.63
CA VAL A 4 -19.85 -17.97 7.75
C VAL A 4 -20.28 -18.66 9.06
N ASN A 5 -20.94 -19.81 8.99
CA ASN A 5 -21.33 -20.61 10.14
C ASN A 5 -20.15 -21.30 10.86
N ALA A 6 -18.98 -21.38 10.20
CA ALA A 6 -17.76 -21.90 10.81
C ALA A 6 -17.04 -20.88 11.72
N LEU A 7 -17.44 -19.60 11.65
CA LEU A 7 -16.82 -18.55 12.44
C LEU A 7 -17.18 -18.69 13.93
N LYS A 8 -16.19 -18.42 14.77
CA LYS A 8 -16.31 -18.47 16.23
C LYS A 8 -16.43 -17.05 16.79
N PHE A 9 -17.64 -16.72 17.18
CA PHE A 9 -17.90 -15.48 17.90
C PHE A 9 -17.64 -15.68 19.40
N ASP A 10 -17.23 -14.61 20.08
CA ASP A 10 -17.04 -14.62 21.53
C ASP A 10 -18.36 -14.84 22.28
N GLN A 11 -18.29 -14.89 23.63
CA GLN A 11 -19.46 -15.08 24.50
C GLN A 11 -20.52 -13.97 24.38
N ASN A 12 -20.16 -12.82 23.78
CA ASN A 12 -21.06 -11.70 23.52
C ASN A 12 -21.59 -11.70 22.06
N GLY A 13 -21.27 -12.75 21.31
CA GLY A 13 -21.62 -12.85 19.89
C GLY A 13 -20.82 -11.92 18.99
N LEU A 14 -19.59 -11.55 19.37
CA LEU A 14 -18.74 -10.64 18.63
C LEU A 14 -17.46 -11.33 18.12
N ILE A 15 -16.97 -10.87 16.99
CA ILE A 15 -15.70 -11.26 16.39
C ILE A 15 -14.89 -10.00 16.07
N PRO A 16 -13.60 -9.92 16.42
CA PRO A 16 -12.74 -8.81 16.05
C PRO A 16 -12.52 -8.79 14.54
N ALA A 17 -12.54 -7.61 13.96
CA ALA A 17 -12.38 -7.39 12.53
C ALA A 17 -11.39 -6.23 12.28
N ILE A 18 -10.29 -6.54 11.60
CA ILE A 18 -9.24 -5.62 11.22
C ILE A 18 -9.51 -5.15 9.79
N CYS A 19 -9.62 -3.84 9.57
CA CYS A 19 -9.60 -3.29 8.21
C CYS A 19 -8.16 -2.96 7.82
N GLN A 20 -7.73 -3.51 6.71
CA GLN A 20 -6.43 -3.31 6.10
C GLN A 20 -6.61 -2.69 4.72
N ASP A 21 -5.92 -1.59 4.45
CA ASP A 21 -5.88 -1.00 3.12
C ASP A 21 -5.33 -2.02 2.12
N ARG A 22 -6.10 -2.27 1.05
CA ARG A 22 -5.76 -3.26 0.03
C ARG A 22 -4.54 -2.88 -0.79
N GLN A 23 -4.28 -1.59 -0.94
CA GLN A 23 -3.19 -1.08 -1.79
C GLN A 23 -1.89 -0.95 -1.02
N THR A 24 -1.94 -0.38 0.19
CA THR A 24 -0.74 -0.10 1.00
C THR A 24 -0.40 -1.22 1.97
N GLY A 25 -1.39 -2.04 2.36
CA GLY A 25 -1.25 -3.03 3.43
C GLY A 25 -1.33 -2.43 4.84
N GLU A 26 -1.55 -1.12 4.97
CA GLU A 26 -1.66 -0.45 6.26
C GLU A 26 -2.92 -0.91 7.02
N VAL A 27 -2.77 -1.17 8.32
CA VAL A 27 -3.91 -1.46 9.21
C VAL A 27 -4.60 -0.15 9.56
N LEU A 28 -5.86 0.01 9.14
CA LEU A 28 -6.61 1.25 9.27
C LEU A 28 -7.39 1.34 10.58
N VAL A 29 -8.11 0.27 10.95
CA VAL A 29 -8.96 0.22 12.13
C VAL A 29 -9.19 -1.21 12.57
N LEU A 30 -9.34 -1.42 13.89
CA LEU A 30 -9.91 -2.63 14.49
C LEU A 30 -11.26 -2.28 15.09
N ALA A 31 -12.29 -3.04 14.74
CA ALA A 31 -13.61 -2.94 15.31
C ALA A 31 -14.19 -4.36 15.54
N TYR A 32 -15.43 -4.45 16.01
CA TYR A 32 -16.08 -5.72 16.26
C TYR A 32 -17.29 -5.90 15.36
N MET A 33 -17.51 -7.11 14.93
CA MET A 33 -18.69 -7.50 14.17
C MET A 33 -19.52 -8.51 14.96
N ASN A 34 -20.83 -8.40 14.89
CA ASN A 34 -21.74 -9.50 15.17
C ASN A 34 -22.14 -10.14 13.83
N ARG A 35 -22.92 -11.24 13.89
CA ARG A 35 -23.35 -11.95 12.67
C ARG A 35 -24.08 -11.01 11.70
N GLU A 36 -24.99 -10.20 12.20
CA GLU A 36 -25.78 -9.27 11.36
C GLU A 36 -24.91 -8.22 10.67
N SER A 37 -23.94 -7.60 11.35
CA SER A 37 -23.02 -6.62 10.74
C SER A 37 -22.12 -7.25 9.69
N LEU A 38 -21.71 -8.52 9.88
CA LEU A 38 -20.94 -9.26 8.89
C LEU A 38 -21.79 -9.55 7.63
N GLU A 39 -23.03 -10.00 7.80
CA GLU A 39 -23.96 -10.25 6.69
C GLU A 39 -24.21 -8.96 5.87
N ILE A 40 -24.46 -7.83 6.56
CA ILE A 40 -24.59 -6.51 5.91
C ILE A 40 -23.31 -6.14 5.15
N THR A 41 -22.13 -6.40 5.75
CA THR A 41 -20.84 -6.12 5.10
C THR A 41 -20.67 -6.94 3.81
N LEU A 42 -21.01 -8.21 3.85
CA LEU A 42 -20.89 -9.11 2.69
C LEU A 42 -21.89 -8.74 1.57
N GLU A 43 -23.10 -8.30 1.94
CA GLU A 43 -24.13 -7.87 0.99
C GLU A 43 -23.79 -6.51 0.37
N LYS A 44 -23.52 -5.48 1.20
CA LYS A 44 -23.34 -4.10 0.74
C LYS A 44 -21.94 -3.81 0.24
N LYS A 45 -20.97 -4.68 0.52
CA LYS A 45 -19.54 -4.43 0.27
C LYS A 45 -19.01 -3.15 0.94
N LEU A 46 -19.60 -2.76 2.06
CA LEU A 46 -19.19 -1.65 2.92
C LEU A 46 -19.00 -2.17 4.34
N ALA A 47 -17.92 -1.74 5.02
CA ALA A 47 -17.61 -2.21 6.36
C ALA A 47 -18.66 -1.75 7.37
N CYS A 48 -19.44 -2.70 7.88
CA CYS A 48 -20.43 -2.50 8.93
C CYS A 48 -19.96 -3.22 10.19
N PHE A 49 -20.03 -2.55 11.33
CA PHE A 49 -19.54 -3.03 12.62
C PHE A 49 -20.66 -3.02 13.67
N TYR A 50 -20.38 -3.65 14.80
CA TYR A 50 -21.19 -3.56 16.00
C TYR A 50 -20.48 -2.72 17.07
N SER A 51 -21.08 -1.63 17.48
CA SER A 51 -20.55 -0.77 18.54
C SER A 51 -20.86 -1.36 19.92
N ARG A 52 -19.83 -1.81 20.63
CA ARG A 52 -19.95 -2.36 22.00
C ARG A 52 -20.50 -1.36 23.01
N SER A 53 -20.14 -0.08 22.87
CA SER A 53 -20.61 0.96 23.79
C SER A 53 -22.03 1.44 23.51
N ARG A 54 -22.43 1.49 22.23
CA ARG A 54 -23.77 1.90 21.82
C ARG A 54 -24.75 0.74 21.68
N GLN A 55 -24.23 -0.49 21.66
CA GLN A 55 -24.97 -1.73 21.42
C GLN A 55 -25.84 -1.67 20.16
N SER A 56 -25.25 -1.15 19.09
CA SER A 56 -25.95 -0.94 17.82
C SER A 56 -25.01 -1.15 16.65
N LEU A 57 -25.60 -1.42 15.48
CA LEU A 57 -24.87 -1.47 14.22
C LEU A 57 -24.31 -0.09 13.87
N TRP A 58 -23.21 -0.09 13.18
CA TRP A 58 -22.52 1.12 12.74
C TRP A 58 -21.88 0.87 11.38
N LEU A 59 -22.38 1.58 10.37
CA LEU A 59 -21.77 1.58 9.05
C LEU A 59 -20.61 2.59 9.02
N LYS A 60 -19.42 2.11 8.76
CA LYS A 60 -18.22 2.96 8.71
C LYS A 60 -18.36 3.97 7.56
N GLY A 61 -18.25 5.24 7.89
CA GLY A 61 -18.42 6.33 6.92
C GLY A 61 -19.82 6.96 6.90
N GLU A 62 -20.82 6.40 7.56
CA GLU A 62 -22.21 6.92 7.53
C GLU A 62 -22.34 8.40 7.95
N THR A 63 -21.44 8.89 8.79
CA THR A 63 -21.44 10.29 9.26
C THR A 63 -20.39 11.14 8.53
N SER A 64 -19.20 10.57 8.24
CA SER A 64 -18.07 11.32 7.68
C SER A 64 -18.02 11.33 6.17
N GLY A 65 -18.72 10.43 5.48
CA GLY A 65 -18.59 10.16 4.06
C GLY A 65 -17.40 9.26 3.70
N ASN A 66 -16.49 8.98 4.65
CA ASN A 66 -15.31 8.16 4.44
C ASN A 66 -15.67 6.67 4.63
N TYR A 67 -16.27 6.06 3.62
CA TYR A 67 -16.60 4.64 3.63
C TYR A 67 -15.37 3.78 3.43
N LEU A 68 -15.44 2.52 3.88
CA LEU A 68 -14.46 1.48 3.60
C LEU A 68 -15.13 0.43 2.71
N HIS A 69 -14.78 0.44 1.43
CA HIS A 69 -15.28 -0.52 0.44
C HIS A 69 -14.56 -1.85 0.61
N VAL A 70 -15.31 -2.90 0.90
CA VAL A 70 -14.76 -4.23 1.21
C VAL A 70 -14.54 -5.04 -0.06
N ASP A 71 -13.27 -5.32 -0.37
CA ASP A 71 -12.86 -6.19 -1.46
C ASP A 71 -12.96 -7.67 -1.04
N SER A 72 -12.40 -8.03 0.11
CA SER A 72 -12.40 -9.38 0.62
C SER A 72 -12.47 -9.45 2.14
N VAL A 73 -12.99 -10.56 2.65
CA VAL A 73 -13.03 -10.91 4.07
C VAL A 73 -12.38 -12.26 4.24
N THR A 74 -11.40 -12.35 5.15
CA THR A 74 -10.66 -13.57 5.45
C THR A 74 -10.68 -13.82 6.96
N ALA A 75 -10.98 -15.03 7.37
CA ALA A 75 -10.84 -15.46 8.75
C ALA A 75 -9.43 -15.99 9.01
N ASP A 76 -8.98 -15.91 10.24
CA ASP A 76 -7.73 -16.53 10.69
C ASP A 76 -7.82 -18.06 10.80
N CYS A 77 -6.74 -18.70 11.28
CA CYS A 77 -6.61 -20.16 11.25
C CYS A 77 -7.59 -20.90 12.16
N ASP A 78 -8.05 -20.28 13.25
CA ASP A 78 -8.98 -20.85 14.22
C ASP A 78 -10.37 -20.20 14.18
N MET A 79 -10.61 -19.32 13.19
CA MET A 79 -11.91 -18.74 12.82
C MET A 79 -12.48 -17.78 13.87
N ASP A 80 -11.66 -17.11 14.66
CA ASP A 80 -12.10 -16.19 15.72
C ASP A 80 -11.69 -14.72 15.49
N ALA A 81 -11.03 -14.41 14.36
CA ALA A 81 -10.70 -13.06 13.93
C ALA A 81 -10.86 -12.89 12.42
N LEU A 82 -11.13 -11.64 11.98
CA LEU A 82 -11.34 -11.30 10.57
C LEU A 82 -10.36 -10.24 10.11
N ILE A 83 -9.87 -10.37 8.86
CA ILE A 83 -9.26 -9.30 8.09
C ILE A 83 -10.20 -8.94 6.95
N LEU A 84 -10.54 -7.65 6.86
CA LEU A 84 -11.24 -7.04 5.75
C LEU A 84 -10.22 -6.24 4.93
N LYS A 85 -9.94 -6.66 3.70
CA LYS A 85 -9.20 -5.82 2.76
C LYS A 85 -10.14 -4.79 2.17
N VAL A 86 -9.78 -3.52 2.28
CA VAL A 86 -10.68 -2.42 1.94
C VAL A 86 -10.00 -1.38 1.05
N ASP A 87 -10.81 -0.66 0.26
CA ASP A 87 -10.43 0.57 -0.42
C ASP A 87 -11.14 1.73 0.33
N PRO A 88 -10.40 2.63 1.01
CA PRO A 88 -10.99 3.73 1.76
C PRO A 88 -11.31 4.93 0.85
N ASP A 89 -12.47 5.59 1.03
CA ASP A 89 -12.81 6.86 0.36
C ASP A 89 -12.04 8.06 0.95
N GLY A 90 -11.40 7.87 2.10
CA GLY A 90 -10.66 8.90 2.82
C GLY A 90 -10.17 8.42 4.18
N PRO A 91 -9.74 9.32 5.07
CA PRO A 91 -9.21 8.98 6.38
C PRO A 91 -10.13 8.06 7.18
N ALA A 92 -9.60 6.92 7.62
CA ALA A 92 -10.39 5.94 8.38
C ALA A 92 -10.64 6.38 9.83
N CYS A 93 -9.77 7.18 10.42
CA CYS A 93 -9.91 7.64 11.80
C CYS A 93 -10.86 8.85 11.89
N HIS A 94 -11.66 8.90 12.97
CA HIS A 94 -12.53 10.06 13.26
C HIS A 94 -11.74 11.35 13.56
N THR A 95 -10.45 11.25 13.85
CA THR A 95 -9.55 12.39 14.06
C THR A 95 -9.06 13.02 12.77
N GLY A 96 -9.35 12.40 11.61
CA GLY A 96 -8.83 12.79 10.30
C GLY A 96 -7.52 12.11 9.91
N ALA A 97 -6.95 11.25 10.76
CA ALA A 97 -5.80 10.43 10.42
C ALA A 97 -6.18 9.27 9.49
N THR A 98 -5.28 8.85 8.61
CA THR A 98 -5.48 7.71 7.72
C THR A 98 -5.80 6.44 8.49
N SER A 99 -5.03 6.14 9.54
CA SER A 99 -5.17 4.99 10.42
C SER A 99 -5.53 5.41 11.84
N CYS A 100 -6.17 4.50 12.60
CA CYS A 100 -6.39 4.65 14.04
C CYS A 100 -5.14 4.31 14.88
N PHE A 101 -4.10 3.73 14.26
CA PHE A 101 -2.92 3.19 14.93
C PHE A 101 -1.73 4.14 14.84
N PHE A 102 -1.85 5.36 15.38
CA PHE A 102 -0.80 6.39 15.38
C PHE A 102 -0.16 6.66 16.75
N ASN A 103 -0.64 6.02 17.83
CA ASN A 103 -0.07 6.18 19.18
C ASN A 103 0.97 5.09 19.44
N THR A 104 2.25 5.40 19.23
CA THR A 104 3.34 4.45 19.43
C THR A 104 3.58 4.22 20.92
N ILE A 105 3.50 2.97 21.39
CA ILE A 105 3.79 2.56 22.77
C ILE A 105 5.26 2.20 22.95
N ALA A 106 5.86 1.53 21.94
CA ALA A 106 7.27 1.16 21.94
C ALA A 106 7.83 1.38 20.53
N LYS A 107 9.04 1.95 20.46
CA LYS A 107 9.79 2.03 19.20
C LYS A 107 10.87 0.96 19.19
N PRO A 108 11.29 0.43 18.02
CA PRO A 108 12.46 -0.42 17.93
C PRO A 108 13.69 0.35 18.46
N GLU A 109 14.56 -0.34 19.20
CA GLU A 109 15.79 0.27 19.78
C GLU A 109 16.77 0.77 18.71
N LYS A 110 16.76 0.13 17.54
CA LYS A 110 17.38 0.65 16.33
C LYS A 110 16.26 1.16 15.45
N GLY A 111 16.38 2.40 15.01
CA GLY A 111 15.46 2.97 14.04
C GLY A 111 15.54 2.18 12.75
N ASP A 112 14.80 1.09 12.67
CA ASP A 112 14.30 0.61 11.41
C ASP A 112 13.23 1.64 11.01
N ASP A 113 13.68 2.75 10.43
CA ASP A 113 12.87 3.38 9.41
C ASP A 113 12.68 2.26 8.38
N GLU A 114 11.53 1.59 8.45
CA GLU A 114 11.22 0.48 7.56
C GLU A 114 11.34 1.01 6.14
N PHE A 115 12.49 0.68 5.51
CA PHE A 115 12.76 1.14 4.16
C PHE A 115 11.72 0.53 3.24
N THR A 116 10.83 1.35 2.73
CA THR A 116 9.86 0.98 1.71
C THR A 116 10.12 1.75 0.42
N MET A 117 9.75 1.15 -0.71
CA MET A 117 9.86 1.83 -1.99
C MET A 117 8.94 3.06 -2.07
N ASP A 118 7.75 2.98 -1.46
CA ASP A 118 6.84 4.13 -1.35
C ASP A 118 7.46 5.23 -0.46
N GLY A 119 8.09 4.87 0.67
CA GLY A 119 8.82 5.82 1.53
C GLY A 119 10.01 6.49 0.82
N LEU A 120 10.74 5.75 -0.04
CA LEU A 120 11.77 6.35 -0.88
C LEU A 120 11.16 7.37 -1.86
N TYR A 121 10.04 7.04 -2.50
CA TYR A 121 9.35 7.95 -3.41
C TYR A 121 8.94 9.24 -2.70
N GLU A 122 8.32 9.17 -1.52
CA GLU A 122 7.94 10.34 -0.72
C GLU A 122 9.15 11.20 -0.32
N LEU A 123 10.27 10.56 0.05
CA LEU A 123 11.52 11.25 0.33
C LEU A 123 12.02 12.02 -0.90
N LEU A 124 11.99 11.39 -2.08
CA LEU A 124 12.42 12.02 -3.34
C LEU A 124 11.49 13.19 -3.73
N LEU A 125 10.18 13.03 -3.52
CA LEU A 125 9.19 14.07 -3.74
C LEU A 125 9.46 15.28 -2.84
N SER A 126 9.68 15.07 -1.54
CA SER A 126 10.05 16.14 -0.60
C SER A 126 11.35 16.84 -0.99
N ARG A 127 12.34 16.11 -1.50
CA ARG A 127 13.60 16.70 -1.98
C ARG A 127 13.43 17.54 -3.23
N LYS A 128 12.48 17.20 -4.11
CA LYS A 128 12.12 18.03 -5.27
C LYS A 128 11.46 19.33 -4.85
N GLU A 129 10.60 19.28 -3.80
CA GLU A 129 9.93 20.47 -3.27
C GLU A 129 10.86 21.39 -2.50
N LEU A 130 11.66 20.82 -1.59
CA LEU A 130 12.51 21.57 -0.66
C LEU A 130 13.87 21.95 -1.24
N MET A 131 14.35 21.23 -2.26
CA MET A 131 15.66 21.46 -2.93
C MET A 131 16.84 21.64 -1.95
N PRO A 132 17.07 20.73 -0.97
CA PRO A 132 18.11 20.93 0.04
C PRO A 132 19.50 21.04 -0.60
N GLU A 133 20.28 22.01 -0.12
CA GLU A 133 21.63 22.27 -0.61
C GLU A 133 22.55 21.06 -0.37
N GLY A 134 23.44 20.76 -1.29
CA GLY A 134 24.36 19.63 -1.22
C GLY A 134 23.76 18.26 -1.48
N SER A 135 22.46 18.16 -1.75
CA SER A 135 21.81 16.89 -2.10
C SER A 135 22.06 16.50 -3.55
N TYR A 136 22.49 15.26 -3.77
CA TYR A 136 22.62 14.70 -5.11
C TYR A 136 21.28 14.67 -5.87
N THR A 137 20.19 14.36 -5.16
CA THR A 137 18.83 14.39 -5.74
C THR A 137 18.45 15.78 -6.22
N THR A 138 18.73 16.82 -5.42
CA THR A 138 18.53 18.21 -5.80
C THR A 138 19.32 18.56 -7.06
N TYR A 139 20.59 18.14 -7.15
CA TYR A 139 21.39 18.32 -8.35
C TYR A 139 20.74 17.70 -9.59
N LEU A 140 20.18 16.49 -9.49
CA LEU A 140 19.49 15.85 -10.61
C LEU A 140 18.28 16.64 -11.06
N PHE A 141 17.41 17.09 -10.15
CA PHE A 141 16.25 17.91 -10.47
C PHE A 141 16.63 19.27 -11.07
N GLN A 142 17.67 19.91 -10.55
CA GLN A 142 18.19 21.17 -11.10
C GLN A 142 18.74 21.02 -12.53
N LYS A 143 19.35 19.87 -12.85
CA LYS A 143 19.85 19.58 -14.20
C LYS A 143 18.75 19.12 -15.15
N GLY A 144 17.59 18.74 -14.63
CA GLY A 144 16.39 18.43 -15.37
C GLY A 144 16.39 17.06 -16.04
N LEU A 145 15.35 16.85 -16.81
CA LEU A 145 14.98 15.57 -17.40
C LEU A 145 16.11 14.88 -18.18
N ASP A 146 16.84 15.61 -19.02
CA ASP A 146 17.92 15.01 -19.85
C ASP A 146 19.02 14.39 -19.00
N LYS A 147 19.37 15.01 -17.87
CA LYS A 147 20.37 14.47 -16.94
C LYS A 147 19.85 13.23 -16.22
N ILE A 148 18.58 13.24 -15.83
CA ILE A 148 17.93 12.09 -15.20
C ILE A 148 17.87 10.92 -16.16
N LEU A 149 17.43 11.14 -17.42
CA LEU A 149 17.37 10.10 -18.44
C LEU A 149 18.77 9.53 -18.77
N LYS A 150 19.79 10.39 -18.80
CA LYS A 150 21.18 9.96 -18.99
C LYS A 150 21.58 8.99 -17.86
N LYS A 151 21.26 9.29 -16.58
CA LYS A 151 21.57 8.42 -15.45
C LYS A 151 20.81 7.09 -15.55
N VAL A 152 19.52 7.09 -15.87
CA VAL A 152 18.77 5.85 -16.08
C VAL A 152 19.42 4.96 -17.15
N GLY A 153 19.91 5.55 -18.25
CA GLY A 153 20.62 4.82 -19.30
C GLY A 153 21.96 4.24 -18.85
N GLU A 154 22.75 5.02 -18.09
CA GLU A 154 24.01 4.59 -17.50
C GLU A 154 23.78 3.37 -16.57
N GLU A 155 22.90 3.51 -15.56
CA GLU A 155 22.60 2.46 -14.57
C GLU A 155 22.01 1.19 -15.23
N THR A 156 21.20 1.34 -16.28
CA THR A 156 20.69 0.19 -17.04
C THR A 156 21.85 -0.63 -17.66
N THR A 157 22.88 0.06 -18.14
CA THR A 157 24.06 -0.60 -18.72
C THR A 157 24.89 -1.27 -17.64
N GLU A 158 25.05 -0.63 -16.48
CA GLU A 158 25.78 -1.15 -15.34
C GLU A 158 25.12 -2.41 -14.74
N VAL A 159 23.78 -2.46 -14.69
CA VAL A 159 23.04 -3.71 -14.35
C VAL A 159 23.38 -4.85 -15.29
N ILE A 160 23.49 -4.60 -16.61
CA ILE A 160 23.83 -5.66 -17.59
C ILE A 160 25.25 -6.16 -17.36
N VAL A 161 26.20 -5.30 -17.03
CA VAL A 161 27.59 -5.65 -16.75
C VAL A 161 27.69 -6.38 -15.42
N GLY A 162 27.12 -5.83 -14.35
CA GLY A 162 27.13 -6.40 -13.00
C GLY A 162 26.52 -7.80 -12.95
N ALA A 163 25.46 -8.04 -13.76
CA ALA A 163 24.83 -9.36 -13.87
C ALA A 163 25.75 -10.46 -14.48
N LYS A 164 26.88 -10.08 -15.07
CA LYS A 164 27.90 -11.00 -15.56
C LYS A 164 29.03 -11.19 -14.56
N ASN A 165 29.18 -10.30 -13.60
CA ASN A 165 30.30 -10.31 -12.67
C ASN A 165 29.95 -11.05 -11.37
N SER A 166 29.02 -10.51 -10.57
CA SER A 166 28.63 -11.12 -9.30
C SER A 166 27.19 -10.77 -8.91
N ARG A 167 26.65 -11.55 -7.95
CA ARG A 167 25.34 -11.25 -7.35
C ARG A 167 25.36 -9.91 -6.60
N GLU A 168 26.41 -9.65 -5.87
CA GLU A 168 26.60 -8.45 -5.04
C GLU A 168 26.60 -7.19 -5.92
N GLU A 169 27.37 -7.20 -6.99
CA GLU A 169 27.43 -6.11 -7.97
C GLU A 169 26.07 -5.95 -8.67
N THR A 170 25.42 -7.05 -9.05
CA THR A 170 24.07 -6.99 -9.63
C THR A 170 23.07 -6.30 -8.70
N VAL A 171 23.08 -6.62 -7.40
CA VAL A 171 22.19 -6.00 -6.40
C VAL A 171 22.47 -4.51 -6.28
N TYR A 172 23.74 -4.12 -6.26
CA TYR A 172 24.16 -2.72 -6.19
C TYR A 172 23.64 -1.92 -7.40
N GLU A 173 23.90 -2.41 -8.61
CA GLU A 173 23.49 -1.72 -9.84
C GLU A 173 21.95 -1.68 -10.02
N ILE A 174 21.24 -2.75 -9.61
CA ILE A 174 19.77 -2.73 -9.61
C ILE A 174 19.24 -1.68 -8.62
N ALA A 175 19.87 -1.50 -7.47
CA ALA A 175 19.46 -0.50 -6.50
C ALA A 175 19.66 0.94 -7.05
N ASP A 176 20.78 1.19 -7.73
CA ASP A 176 21.07 2.47 -8.37
C ASP A 176 20.09 2.76 -9.51
N LEU A 177 19.80 1.77 -10.35
CA LEU A 177 18.79 1.88 -11.39
C LEU A 177 17.41 2.18 -10.80
N ALA A 178 17.00 1.44 -9.76
CA ALA A 178 15.71 1.66 -9.09
C ALA A 178 15.59 3.08 -8.52
N TYR A 179 16.66 3.58 -7.88
CA TYR A 179 16.72 4.94 -7.38
C TYR A 179 16.55 5.98 -8.51
N HIS A 180 17.29 5.87 -9.61
CA HIS A 180 17.21 6.83 -10.71
C HIS A 180 15.89 6.74 -11.48
N VAL A 181 15.29 5.56 -11.58
CA VAL A 181 13.93 5.40 -12.12
C VAL A 181 12.91 6.11 -11.22
N MET A 182 13.03 6.02 -9.88
CA MET A 182 12.14 6.77 -8.99
C MET A 182 12.32 8.28 -9.09
N VAL A 183 13.56 8.78 -9.26
CA VAL A 183 13.81 10.21 -9.53
C VAL A 183 13.11 10.63 -10.83
N LEU A 184 13.17 9.80 -11.88
CA LEU A 184 12.44 10.04 -13.14
C LEU A 184 10.92 10.05 -12.91
N MET A 185 10.40 9.11 -12.12
CA MET A 185 8.96 9.05 -11.79
C MET A 185 8.50 10.35 -11.11
N VAL A 186 9.24 10.83 -10.11
CA VAL A 186 8.95 12.11 -9.44
C VAL A 186 9.03 13.28 -10.42
N GLU A 187 10.00 13.28 -11.34
CA GLU A 187 10.13 14.34 -12.36
C GLU A 187 8.93 14.38 -13.31
N MET A 188 8.43 13.22 -13.68
CA MET A 188 7.30 13.05 -14.61
C MET A 188 5.92 13.06 -13.93
N GLY A 189 5.85 13.14 -12.59
CA GLY A 189 4.59 13.05 -11.84
C GLY A 189 3.95 11.66 -11.88
N ILE A 190 4.75 10.61 -12.08
CA ILE A 190 4.32 9.21 -12.10
C ILE A 190 4.44 8.65 -10.67
N THR A 191 3.37 8.08 -10.15
CA THR A 191 3.36 7.49 -8.80
C THR A 191 3.70 6.00 -8.80
N PRO A 192 4.16 5.43 -7.68
CA PRO A 192 4.28 3.98 -7.52
C PRO A 192 2.94 3.25 -7.77
N GLY A 193 1.81 3.90 -7.48
CA GLY A 193 0.47 3.41 -7.78
C GLY A 193 0.25 3.18 -9.26
N ASP A 194 0.64 4.14 -10.11
CA ASP A 194 0.50 4.03 -11.57
C ASP A 194 1.27 2.83 -12.12
N ILE A 195 2.48 2.60 -11.60
CA ILE A 195 3.30 1.45 -12.01
C ILE A 195 2.66 0.12 -11.55
N ARG A 196 2.13 0.08 -10.33
CA ARG A 196 1.42 -1.11 -9.82
C ARG A 196 0.20 -1.45 -10.67
N GLU A 197 -0.63 -0.47 -11.01
CA GLU A 197 -1.82 -0.69 -11.84
C GLU A 197 -1.46 -1.14 -13.27
N GLU A 198 -0.43 -0.55 -13.89
CA GLU A 198 0.05 -0.99 -15.20
C GLU A 198 0.57 -2.44 -15.18
N LEU A 199 1.36 -2.78 -14.15
CA LEU A 199 1.87 -4.16 -13.97
C LEU A 199 0.73 -5.15 -13.71
N LYS A 200 -0.25 -4.79 -12.91
CA LYS A 200 -1.45 -5.59 -12.66
C LYS A 200 -2.23 -5.85 -13.94
N GLY A 201 -2.40 -4.82 -14.78
CA GLY A 201 -3.03 -4.95 -16.09
C GLY A 201 -2.29 -5.91 -17.03
N ARG A 202 -0.95 -5.98 -16.92
CA ARG A 202 -0.13 -6.91 -17.72
C ARG A 202 -0.18 -8.34 -17.21
N HIS A 203 -0.34 -8.55 -15.92
CA HIS A 203 -0.35 -9.88 -15.30
C HIS A 203 -1.55 -10.75 -15.74
N VAL A 204 -2.64 -10.14 -16.17
CA VAL A 204 -3.85 -10.83 -16.67
C VAL A 204 -3.68 -11.31 -18.12
N ILE A 205 -2.64 -10.89 -18.84
CA ILE A 205 -2.45 -11.17 -20.26
C ILE A 205 -1.27 -12.15 -20.45
N ASP A 206 -1.49 -13.40 -20.12
CA ASP A 206 -0.52 -14.49 -20.33
C ASP A 206 -0.53 -14.98 -21.79
N LYS A 207 -0.38 -14.09 -22.78
CA LYS A 207 -0.21 -14.46 -24.18
C LYS A 207 0.74 -13.52 -24.92
N LYS A 208 1.76 -14.12 -25.54
CA LYS A 208 2.77 -13.56 -26.46
C LYS A 208 2.23 -12.63 -27.58
N VAL A 209 0.94 -12.52 -27.72
CA VAL A 209 0.22 -11.77 -28.79
C VAL A 209 0.38 -10.24 -28.66
N LYS A 210 0.79 -9.71 -27.51
CA LYS A 210 0.92 -8.25 -27.32
C LYS A 210 2.28 -7.68 -27.78
N GLN A 211 3.32 -8.52 -27.84
CA GLN A 211 4.64 -8.07 -28.34
C GLN A 211 4.65 -7.78 -29.87
N GLU A 212 3.77 -8.43 -30.62
CA GLU A 212 3.66 -8.23 -32.08
C GLU A 212 2.87 -6.96 -32.47
N LYS A 213 2.11 -6.36 -31.54
CA LYS A 213 1.33 -5.14 -31.77
C LYS A 213 2.04 -3.84 -31.36
N MET A 214 3.26 -3.94 -30.83
CA MET A 214 4.10 -2.79 -30.42
C MET A 214 5.21 -2.49 -31.46
N LYS A 215 4.98 -2.84 -32.71
CA LYS A 215 5.83 -2.42 -33.84
C LYS A 215 5.17 -1.25 -34.58
#